data_2bbf1cd1c657c43887a4f874e4c1e608
#
_entry.id   2bbf1cd1c657c43887a4f874e4c1e608
#
_cell.length_a   1.000
_cell.length_b   1.000
_cell.length_c   1.000
_cell.angle_alpha   90.00
_cell.angle_beta   90.00
_cell.angle_gamma   90.00
#
_symmetry.space_group_name_H-M   'P 1'
#
loop_
_entity.id
_entity.type
_entity.pdbx_description
1 polymer ?
#
loop_
_entity_poly.entity_id
_entity_poly.type
_entity_poly.pdbx_seq_one_letter_code
_entity_poly.pdbx_strand_id
1 'polypeptide(L)'
;LNTIAKGKLKNESIKAIFQEIFAAARNIELPERISYLGPEGSFTHQAAESNFGSQAKYLPINSIKSVFESVESKRTKYGIIPLENNQEGIVQETVDLLGLSNLKIISELTLSISFSFATKEKEIDNINKIYSKDIAFKQCKNFIDNYFSEKIKCIPVNSTSTAVNYAYRQDGSAAICSRFAAVQKGVPILYDKIEDSKDNHTRFVILSKTQNQVISKQDKTSILVKLPDGHGVLAKFLQEFHDAKINLTKLESRPAKKGTEFKYVFYIDFEGHYLSNNFQIIYFSTLVCAFL
;
A
#
# COMPACT_ATOMS: atom_id res chain seq x y z
N LEU A 1 22.37 -12.30 -14.19
CA LEU A 1 23.11 -11.06 -13.85
C LEU A 1 23.96 -11.22 -12.61
N ASN A 2 23.48 -11.86 -11.55
CA ASN A 2 24.29 -12.15 -10.36
C ASN A 2 25.55 -12.98 -10.69
N THR A 3 25.43 -13.91 -11.64
CA THR A 3 26.55 -14.72 -12.11
C THR A 3 27.59 -13.87 -12.88
N ILE A 4 27.11 -12.89 -13.65
CA ILE A 4 27.98 -11.97 -14.41
C ILE A 4 28.64 -10.93 -13.51
N ALA A 5 27.92 -10.40 -12.52
CA ALA A 5 28.42 -9.40 -11.57
C ALA A 5 29.38 -10.01 -10.51
N LYS A 6 29.60 -11.33 -10.50
CA LYS A 6 30.45 -12.06 -9.53
C LYS A 6 30.18 -11.67 -8.07
N GLY A 7 28.91 -11.42 -7.73
CA GLY A 7 28.48 -11.07 -6.37
C GLY A 7 28.85 -9.67 -5.86
N LYS A 8 29.40 -8.79 -6.71
CA LYS A 8 29.79 -7.42 -6.32
C LYS A 8 28.60 -6.47 -6.15
N LEU A 9 27.45 -6.79 -6.76
CA LEU A 9 26.21 -6.01 -6.60
C LEU A 9 25.19 -6.82 -5.82
N LYS A 10 24.55 -6.20 -4.85
CA LYS A 10 23.44 -6.79 -4.12
C LYS A 10 22.24 -6.96 -5.04
N ASN A 11 21.42 -7.98 -4.82
CA ASN A 11 20.21 -8.26 -5.62
C ASN A 11 19.26 -7.05 -5.66
N GLU A 12 19.12 -6.35 -4.56
CA GLU A 12 18.31 -5.13 -4.44
C GLU A 12 18.81 -4.02 -5.35
N SER A 13 20.13 -3.82 -5.43
CA SER A 13 20.74 -2.81 -6.31
C SER A 13 20.52 -3.16 -7.78
N ILE A 14 20.67 -4.44 -8.14
CA ILE A 14 20.39 -4.92 -9.49
C ILE A 14 18.92 -4.68 -9.85
N LYS A 15 18.00 -5.03 -8.95
CA LYS A 15 16.56 -4.83 -9.14
C LYS A 15 16.26 -3.33 -9.35
N ALA A 16 16.81 -2.44 -8.54
CA ALA A 16 16.60 -1.01 -8.65
C ALA A 16 17.09 -0.45 -10.00
N ILE A 17 18.29 -0.85 -10.47
CA ILE A 17 18.84 -0.44 -11.77
C ILE A 17 17.90 -0.86 -12.91
N PHE A 18 17.45 -2.12 -12.90
CA PHE A 18 16.55 -2.59 -13.95
C PHE A 18 15.17 -1.93 -13.90
N GLN A 19 14.67 -1.61 -12.71
CA GLN A 19 13.42 -0.85 -12.58
C GLN A 19 13.51 0.52 -13.24
N GLU A 20 14.62 1.25 -13.04
CA GLU A 20 14.83 2.54 -13.71
C GLU A 20 15.00 2.40 -15.23
N ILE A 21 15.72 1.39 -15.71
CA ILE A 21 15.84 1.11 -17.16
C ILE A 21 14.48 0.83 -17.76
N PHE A 22 13.65 -0.01 -17.13
CA PHE A 22 12.31 -0.32 -17.64
C PHE A 22 11.37 0.88 -17.52
N ALA A 23 11.51 1.72 -16.49
CA ALA A 23 10.75 2.96 -16.36
C ALA A 23 11.08 3.94 -17.49
N ALA A 24 12.36 4.13 -17.78
CA ALA A 24 12.82 4.98 -18.89
C ALA A 24 12.33 4.47 -20.24
N ALA A 25 12.45 3.17 -20.52
CA ALA A 25 11.98 2.56 -21.76
C ALA A 25 10.47 2.73 -21.95
N ARG A 26 9.68 2.48 -20.91
CA ARG A 26 8.21 2.67 -20.96
C ARG A 26 7.80 4.13 -21.17
N ASN A 27 8.53 5.07 -20.59
CA ASN A 27 8.26 6.51 -20.80
C ASN A 27 8.50 6.97 -22.23
N ILE A 28 9.42 6.33 -22.97
CA ILE A 28 9.70 6.65 -24.39
C ILE A 28 8.56 6.14 -25.27
N GLU A 29 8.07 4.93 -25.01
CA GLU A 29 7.03 4.30 -25.84
C GLU A 29 5.62 4.87 -25.59
N LEU A 30 5.23 5.01 -24.34
CA LEU A 30 3.93 5.56 -23.91
C LEU A 30 4.08 6.12 -22.49
N PRO A 31 4.03 7.44 -22.29
CA PRO A 31 4.10 8.02 -20.96
C PRO A 31 2.85 7.64 -20.14
N GLU A 32 2.93 6.51 -19.46
CA GLU A 32 1.86 6.00 -18.62
C GLU A 32 1.73 6.89 -17.37
N ARG A 33 0.53 7.40 -17.15
CA ARG A 33 0.22 8.12 -15.93
C ARG A 33 -0.23 7.14 -14.87
N ILE A 34 0.27 7.31 -13.65
CA ILE A 34 -0.01 6.48 -12.48
C ILE A 34 -0.63 7.35 -11.40
N SER A 35 -1.88 7.10 -11.05
CA SER A 35 -2.51 7.75 -9.90
C SER A 35 -2.16 7.01 -8.61
N TYR A 36 -2.07 7.74 -7.53
CA TYR A 36 -1.83 7.16 -6.21
C TYR A 36 -2.53 7.99 -5.13
N LEU A 37 -2.82 7.37 -3.98
CA LEU A 37 -3.35 8.09 -2.84
C LEU A 37 -2.28 9.05 -2.31
N GLY A 38 -2.51 10.35 -2.56
CA GLY A 38 -1.63 11.44 -2.14
C GLY A 38 -1.62 11.68 -0.62
N PRO A 39 -0.94 12.72 -0.23
CA PRO A 39 -0.19 13.69 -1.03
C PRO A 39 1.17 13.16 -1.53
N GLU A 40 1.87 14.00 -2.29
CA GLU A 40 3.25 13.76 -2.66
C GLU A 40 4.13 13.51 -1.43
N GLY A 41 5.07 12.55 -1.51
CA GLY A 41 5.88 12.12 -0.37
C GLY A 41 5.18 11.13 0.58
N SER A 42 3.92 10.74 0.32
CA SER A 42 3.24 9.71 1.11
C SER A 42 3.88 8.33 0.94
N PHE A 43 3.58 7.39 1.85
CA PHE A 43 3.99 5.99 1.68
C PHE A 43 3.42 5.35 0.42
N THR A 44 2.22 5.78 -0.03
CA THR A 44 1.66 5.33 -1.30
C THR A 44 2.47 5.87 -2.50
N HIS A 45 3.00 7.10 -2.42
CA HIS A 45 3.93 7.62 -3.42
C HIS A 45 5.22 6.82 -3.44
N GLN A 46 5.80 6.54 -2.29
CA GLN A 46 6.98 5.69 -2.16
C GLN A 46 6.73 4.29 -2.74
N ALA A 47 5.56 3.70 -2.48
CA ALA A 47 5.14 2.43 -3.07
C ALA A 47 5.06 2.51 -4.62
N ALA A 48 4.51 3.61 -5.14
CA ALA A 48 4.44 3.86 -6.57
C ALA A 48 5.82 3.91 -7.21
N GLU A 49 6.74 4.72 -6.68
CA GLU A 49 8.10 4.82 -7.20
C GLU A 49 8.89 3.52 -7.07
N SER A 50 8.71 2.78 -5.96
CA SER A 50 9.40 1.50 -5.79
C SER A 50 9.00 0.44 -6.81
N ASN A 51 7.81 0.56 -7.41
CA ASN A 51 7.32 -0.39 -8.43
C ASN A 51 7.54 0.09 -9.86
N PHE A 52 7.35 1.39 -10.13
CA PHE A 52 7.37 1.94 -11.48
C PHE A 52 8.62 2.77 -11.81
N GLY A 53 9.49 3.03 -10.81
CA GLY A 53 10.69 3.86 -10.95
C GLY A 53 10.40 5.36 -10.84
N SER A 54 11.45 6.14 -10.61
CA SER A 54 11.35 7.59 -10.36
C SER A 54 10.93 8.40 -11.59
N GLN A 55 11.14 7.86 -12.79
CA GLN A 55 10.89 8.57 -14.06
C GLN A 55 9.44 8.47 -14.57
N ALA A 56 8.58 7.69 -13.91
CA ALA A 56 7.18 7.59 -14.30
C ALA A 56 6.39 8.88 -13.97
N LYS A 57 5.27 9.08 -14.66
CA LYS A 57 4.40 10.24 -14.40
C LYS A 57 3.39 9.95 -13.31
N TYR A 58 3.63 10.49 -12.13
CA TYR A 58 2.79 10.30 -10.95
C TYR A 58 1.75 11.41 -10.78
N LEU A 59 0.52 11.02 -10.43
CA LEU A 59 -0.59 11.92 -10.17
C LEU A 59 -1.12 11.70 -8.75
N PRO A 60 -0.82 12.59 -7.78
CA PRO A 60 -1.38 12.52 -6.45
C PRO A 60 -2.89 12.78 -6.47
N ILE A 61 -3.66 11.92 -5.83
CA ILE A 61 -5.11 12.00 -5.72
C ILE A 61 -5.50 12.02 -4.23
N ASN A 62 -6.50 12.83 -3.88
CA ASN A 62 -6.83 13.12 -2.49
C ASN A 62 -7.67 12.04 -1.78
N SER A 63 -8.26 11.08 -2.51
CA SER A 63 -9.07 10.00 -1.93
C SER A 63 -8.89 8.70 -2.67
N ILE A 64 -9.09 7.58 -1.97
CA ILE A 64 -9.06 6.24 -2.56
C ILE A 64 -10.10 6.14 -3.70
N LYS A 65 -11.33 6.61 -3.46
CA LYS A 65 -12.40 6.64 -4.46
C LYS A 65 -11.96 7.34 -5.75
N SER A 66 -11.33 8.49 -5.64
CA SER A 66 -10.89 9.25 -6.82
C SER A 66 -9.70 8.59 -7.55
N VAL A 67 -8.91 7.75 -6.87
CA VAL A 67 -7.92 6.89 -7.56
C VAL A 67 -8.63 5.86 -8.43
N PHE A 68 -9.67 5.19 -7.92
CA PHE A 68 -10.50 4.28 -8.72
C PHE A 68 -11.09 5.00 -9.95
N GLU A 69 -11.75 6.14 -9.75
CA GLU A 69 -12.35 6.95 -10.81
C GLU A 69 -11.31 7.37 -11.88
N SER A 70 -10.08 7.69 -11.47
CA SER A 70 -8.99 8.07 -12.38
C SER A 70 -8.61 6.92 -13.32
N VAL A 71 -8.57 5.69 -12.82
CA VAL A 71 -8.27 4.50 -13.63
C VAL A 71 -9.49 4.10 -14.48
N GLU A 72 -10.69 4.14 -13.92
CA GLU A 72 -11.94 3.83 -14.64
C GLU A 72 -12.19 4.77 -15.82
N SER A 73 -11.93 6.06 -15.65
CA SER A 73 -12.02 7.06 -16.71
C SER A 73 -10.85 7.05 -17.70
N LYS A 74 -9.85 6.17 -17.50
CA LYS A 74 -8.61 6.10 -18.30
C LYS A 74 -7.75 7.37 -18.23
N ARG A 75 -7.96 8.24 -17.23
CA ARG A 75 -7.09 9.39 -16.96
C ARG A 75 -5.68 8.93 -16.57
N THR A 76 -5.61 7.81 -15.88
CA THR A 76 -4.38 7.08 -15.57
C THR A 76 -4.54 5.62 -15.97
N LYS A 77 -3.41 4.98 -16.30
CA LYS A 77 -3.42 3.55 -16.65
C LYS A 77 -3.46 2.68 -15.41
N TYR A 78 -2.76 3.11 -14.36
CA TYR A 78 -2.65 2.40 -13.10
C TYR A 78 -3.07 3.29 -11.93
N GLY A 79 -3.58 2.65 -10.87
CA GLY A 79 -3.87 3.28 -9.60
C GLY A 79 -3.20 2.53 -8.46
N ILE A 80 -2.62 3.23 -7.48
CA ILE A 80 -1.98 2.62 -6.33
C ILE A 80 -2.66 3.10 -5.07
N ILE A 81 -3.07 2.15 -4.24
CA ILE A 81 -3.78 2.39 -2.99
C ILE A 81 -3.31 1.42 -1.90
N PRO A 82 -3.41 1.81 -0.62
CA PRO A 82 -3.17 0.89 0.48
C PRO A 82 -4.34 -0.10 0.60
N LEU A 83 -4.04 -1.36 0.86
CA LEU A 83 -5.03 -2.40 1.10
C LEU A 83 -5.10 -2.78 2.58
N GLU A 84 -3.95 -2.87 3.24
CA GLU A 84 -3.83 -3.40 4.58
C GLU A 84 -2.54 -2.94 5.24
N ASN A 85 -2.61 -2.70 6.56
CA ASN A 85 -1.44 -2.53 7.40
C ASN A 85 -1.48 -3.59 8.52
N ASN A 86 -0.34 -4.20 8.86
CA ASN A 86 -0.31 -5.28 9.84
C ASN A 86 -0.61 -4.84 11.29
N GLN A 87 -0.55 -3.54 11.59
CA GLN A 87 -0.90 -2.98 12.89
C GLN A 87 -2.31 -2.38 12.92
N GLU A 88 -2.73 -1.73 11.86
CA GLU A 88 -4.01 -1.01 11.76
C GLU A 88 -5.13 -1.85 11.10
N GLY A 89 -4.76 -2.99 10.50
CA GLY A 89 -5.69 -3.86 9.80
C GLY A 89 -6.01 -3.40 8.37
N ILE A 90 -7.15 -3.87 7.87
CA ILE A 90 -7.58 -3.67 6.50
C ILE A 90 -8.09 -2.25 6.25
N VAL A 91 -7.75 -1.68 5.09
CA VAL A 91 -8.30 -0.39 4.63
C VAL A 91 -9.69 -0.63 4.07
N GLN A 92 -10.69 -0.39 4.90
CA GLN A 92 -12.10 -0.72 4.62
C GLN A 92 -12.60 -0.13 3.30
N GLU A 93 -12.32 1.16 3.05
CA GLU A 93 -12.73 1.84 1.84
C GLU A 93 -12.20 1.15 0.58
N THR A 94 -10.95 0.67 0.63
CA THR A 94 -10.33 -0.05 -0.49
C THR A 94 -11.11 -1.31 -0.85
N VAL A 95 -11.41 -2.15 0.15
CA VAL A 95 -12.13 -3.42 -0.09
C VAL A 95 -13.56 -3.18 -0.56
N ASP A 96 -14.24 -2.18 0.02
CA ASP A 96 -15.59 -1.82 -0.38
C ASP A 96 -15.65 -1.36 -1.86
N LEU A 97 -14.67 -0.55 -2.28
CA LEU A 97 -14.58 -0.07 -3.66
C LEU A 97 -14.16 -1.16 -4.64
N LEU A 98 -13.28 -2.07 -4.23
CA LEU A 98 -12.94 -3.25 -5.05
C LEU A 98 -14.19 -4.08 -5.37
N GLY A 99 -15.09 -4.25 -4.40
CA GLY A 99 -16.34 -4.99 -4.62
C GLY A 99 -17.38 -4.27 -5.47
N LEU A 100 -17.21 -2.97 -5.73
CA LEU A 100 -18.14 -2.15 -6.54
C LEU A 100 -17.56 -1.80 -7.92
N SER A 101 -16.27 -1.89 -8.09
CA SER A 101 -15.53 -1.49 -9.29
C SER A 101 -15.29 -2.69 -10.23
N ASN A 102 -15.10 -2.40 -11.51
CA ASN A 102 -14.64 -3.37 -12.50
C ASN A 102 -13.11 -3.42 -12.62
N LEU A 103 -12.38 -2.63 -11.83
CA LEU A 103 -10.92 -2.66 -11.82
C LEU A 103 -10.41 -3.97 -11.21
N LYS A 104 -9.21 -4.34 -11.63
CA LYS A 104 -8.51 -5.56 -11.20
C LYS A 104 -7.25 -5.21 -10.45
N ILE A 105 -6.93 -5.99 -9.43
CA ILE A 105 -5.60 -6.00 -8.82
C ILE A 105 -4.68 -6.76 -9.78
N ILE A 106 -3.65 -6.08 -10.27
CA ILE A 106 -2.67 -6.69 -11.19
C ILE A 106 -1.33 -6.97 -10.53
N SER A 107 -1.08 -6.38 -9.37
CA SER A 107 0.12 -6.61 -8.57
C SER A 107 -0.11 -6.10 -7.14
N GLU A 108 0.65 -6.64 -6.22
CA GLU A 108 0.76 -6.13 -4.85
C GLU A 108 2.22 -5.88 -4.49
N LEU A 109 2.44 -4.99 -3.55
CA LEU A 109 3.73 -4.75 -2.94
C LEU A 109 3.58 -4.44 -1.46
N THR A 110 4.57 -4.85 -0.69
CA THR A 110 4.63 -4.58 0.75
C THR A 110 5.78 -3.64 1.04
N LEU A 111 5.49 -2.53 1.73
CA LEU A 111 6.50 -1.63 2.26
C LEU A 111 6.61 -1.78 3.77
N SER A 112 7.83 -1.82 4.25
CA SER A 112 8.14 -1.58 5.67
C SER A 112 7.93 -0.09 5.94
N ILE A 113 7.09 0.22 6.92
CA ILE A 113 6.77 1.58 7.35
C ILE A 113 7.76 1.97 8.42
N SER A 114 8.61 2.92 8.10
CA SER A 114 9.62 3.45 9.01
C SER A 114 9.52 4.97 9.06
N PHE A 115 9.81 5.53 10.22
CA PHE A 115 9.75 6.97 10.45
C PHE A 115 11.12 7.55 10.71
N SER A 116 11.31 8.75 10.17
CA SER A 116 12.49 9.59 10.40
C SER A 116 12.07 10.88 11.08
N PHE A 117 12.94 11.42 11.89
CA PHE A 117 12.82 12.74 12.49
C PHE A 117 13.59 13.73 11.64
N ALA A 118 12.88 14.59 10.94
CA ALA A 118 13.43 15.52 9.97
C ALA A 118 13.25 16.98 10.42
N THR A 119 14.32 17.77 10.35
CA THR A 119 14.33 19.17 10.76
C THR A 119 15.46 19.92 10.10
N LYS A 120 15.36 21.24 10.00
CA LYS A 120 16.47 22.12 9.62
C LYS A 120 17.34 22.55 10.81
N GLU A 121 16.84 22.33 12.02
CA GLU A 121 17.60 22.63 13.23
C GLU A 121 18.80 21.69 13.35
N LYS A 122 19.93 22.24 13.77
CA LYS A 122 21.16 21.48 13.99
C LYS A 122 21.17 20.71 15.30
N GLU A 123 20.45 21.23 16.28
CA GLU A 123 20.39 20.71 17.64
C GLU A 123 18.92 20.47 18.05
N ILE A 124 18.71 19.42 18.80
CA ILE A 124 17.37 19.00 19.22
C ILE A 124 16.73 20.01 20.20
N ASP A 125 17.55 20.69 20.98
CA ASP A 125 17.11 21.69 21.98
C ASP A 125 16.47 22.92 21.34
N ASN A 126 16.73 23.20 20.07
CA ASN A 126 16.12 24.30 19.35
C ASN A 126 14.70 23.99 18.87
N ILE A 127 14.24 22.74 19.04
CA ILE A 127 12.95 22.28 18.54
C ILE A 127 11.89 22.45 19.64
N ASN A 128 10.81 23.13 19.30
CA ASN A 128 9.68 23.38 20.20
C ASN A 128 8.34 22.86 19.67
N LYS A 129 8.31 22.38 18.40
CA LYS A 129 7.13 21.82 17.73
C LYS A 129 7.51 20.62 16.89
N ILE A 130 6.69 19.58 16.96
CA ILE A 130 6.80 18.40 16.10
C ILE A 130 5.49 18.24 15.34
N TYR A 131 5.56 18.16 14.03
CA TYR A 131 4.43 17.90 13.16
C TYR A 131 4.41 16.45 12.72
N SER A 132 3.26 15.81 12.75
CA SER A 132 3.04 14.49 12.13
C SER A 132 1.55 14.16 12.06
N LYS A 133 1.22 12.97 11.53
CA LYS A 133 -0.11 12.37 11.66
C LYS A 133 -0.24 11.74 13.05
N ASP A 134 -1.46 11.74 13.62
CA ASP A 134 -1.71 11.21 14.98
C ASP A 134 -1.15 9.79 15.17
N ILE A 135 -1.31 8.93 14.18
CA ILE A 135 -0.81 7.55 14.26
C ILE A 135 0.72 7.49 14.36
N ALA A 136 1.45 8.39 13.68
CA ALA A 136 2.90 8.41 13.74
C ALA A 136 3.41 8.86 15.11
N PHE A 137 2.72 9.78 15.79
CA PHE A 137 3.03 10.12 17.17
C PHE A 137 2.89 8.93 18.11
N LYS A 138 1.83 8.11 17.94
CA LYS A 138 1.63 6.89 18.72
C LYS A 138 2.72 5.86 18.48
N GLN A 139 3.14 5.72 17.21
CA GLN A 139 4.14 4.73 16.80
C GLN A 139 5.59 5.15 17.07
N CYS A 140 5.83 6.42 17.44
CA CYS A 140 7.14 6.98 17.81
C CYS A 140 7.14 7.56 19.22
N LYS A 141 6.27 7.06 20.09
CA LYS A 141 6.08 7.61 21.43
C LYS A 141 7.36 7.53 22.26
N ASN A 142 8.03 6.41 22.27
CA ASN A 142 9.27 6.21 23.04
C ASN A 142 10.37 7.19 22.62
N PHE A 143 10.49 7.46 21.32
CA PHE A 143 11.44 8.45 20.82
C PHE A 143 11.11 9.85 21.36
N ILE A 144 9.84 10.26 21.31
CA ILE A 144 9.41 11.57 21.79
C ILE A 144 9.65 11.70 23.30
N ASP A 145 9.24 10.71 24.08
CA ASP A 145 9.37 10.71 25.54
C ASP A 145 10.85 10.71 26.00
N ASN A 146 11.75 10.08 25.25
CA ASN A 146 13.17 9.99 25.59
C ASN A 146 13.98 11.24 25.23
N TYR A 147 13.61 11.95 24.16
CA TYR A 147 14.39 13.08 23.65
C TYR A 147 13.79 14.45 23.95
N PHE A 148 12.50 14.52 24.32
CA PHE A 148 11.81 15.77 24.54
C PHE A 148 11.12 15.80 25.90
N SER A 149 11.11 16.98 26.51
CA SER A 149 10.33 17.23 27.73
C SER A 149 8.83 17.29 27.42
N GLU A 150 7.97 17.21 28.45
CA GLU A 150 6.51 17.38 28.34
C GLU A 150 6.06 18.71 27.69
N LYS A 151 6.98 19.66 27.52
CA LYS A 151 6.70 20.98 26.94
C LYS A 151 6.70 20.97 25.42
N ILE A 152 7.20 19.90 24.76
CA ILE A 152 7.20 19.84 23.30
C ILE A 152 5.76 19.79 22.75
N LYS A 153 5.48 20.61 21.75
CA LYS A 153 4.16 20.66 21.12
C LYS A 153 4.09 19.68 19.95
N CYS A 154 3.38 18.56 20.15
CA CYS A 154 3.03 17.64 19.07
C CYS A 154 1.77 18.14 18.35
N ILE A 155 1.90 18.52 17.08
CA ILE A 155 0.83 19.14 16.30
C ILE A 155 0.40 18.16 15.19
N PRO A 156 -0.83 17.60 15.28
CA PRO A 156 -1.33 16.69 14.28
C PRO A 156 -1.63 17.41 12.96
N VAL A 157 -1.29 16.73 11.86
CA VAL A 157 -1.56 17.16 10.50
C VAL A 157 -2.09 15.99 9.66
N ASN A 158 -2.67 16.29 8.50
CA ASN A 158 -3.37 15.30 7.67
C ASN A 158 -2.50 14.16 7.15
N SER A 159 -1.17 14.38 7.00
CA SER A 159 -0.24 13.34 6.57
C SER A 159 1.18 13.61 7.08
N THR A 160 1.98 12.54 7.18
CA THR A 160 3.40 12.63 7.54
C THR A 160 4.21 13.43 6.52
N SER A 161 3.85 13.39 5.23
CA SER A 161 4.50 14.21 4.20
C SER A 161 4.09 15.69 4.27
N THR A 162 2.87 16.00 4.71
CA THR A 162 2.48 17.39 5.00
C THR A 162 3.28 17.95 6.17
N ALA A 163 3.60 17.14 7.17
CA ALA A 163 4.43 17.52 8.30
C ALA A 163 5.80 18.05 7.86
N VAL A 164 6.40 17.46 6.84
CA VAL A 164 7.70 17.89 6.28
C VAL A 164 7.63 19.32 5.74
N ASN A 165 6.50 19.74 5.16
CA ASN A 165 6.34 21.10 4.67
C ASN A 165 6.36 22.12 5.82
N TYR A 166 5.83 21.77 6.99
CA TYR A 166 5.90 22.63 8.18
C TYR A 166 7.33 22.70 8.71
N ALA A 167 8.02 21.57 8.84
CA ALA A 167 9.42 21.53 9.27
C ALA A 167 10.35 22.29 8.29
N TYR A 168 10.02 22.31 7.00
CA TYR A 168 10.75 23.09 6.01
C TYR A 168 10.56 24.61 6.18
N ARG A 169 9.35 25.07 6.51
CA ARG A 169 8.95 26.49 6.47
C ARG A 169 9.08 27.21 7.81
N GLN A 170 9.10 26.48 8.92
CA GLN A 170 9.04 27.06 10.25
C GLN A 170 10.31 26.70 11.04
N ASP A 171 10.96 27.72 11.59
CA ASP A 171 12.09 27.52 12.48
C ASP A 171 11.61 26.93 13.82
N GLY A 172 12.49 26.22 14.53
CA GLY A 172 12.17 25.53 15.77
C GLY A 172 11.19 24.38 15.59
N SER A 173 11.07 23.85 14.39
CA SER A 173 10.12 22.79 14.10
C SER A 173 10.76 21.53 13.49
N ALA A 174 10.12 20.37 13.73
CA ALA A 174 10.51 19.09 13.17
C ALA A 174 9.28 18.34 12.63
N ALA A 175 9.53 17.33 11.83
CA ALA A 175 8.52 16.40 11.33
C ALA A 175 8.89 14.96 11.66
N ILE A 176 7.92 14.16 12.10
CA ILE A 176 7.99 12.71 12.05
C ILE A 176 7.36 12.30 10.73
N CYS A 177 8.17 11.74 9.83
CA CYS A 177 7.78 11.46 8.44
C CYS A 177 8.53 10.23 7.89
N SER A 178 8.20 9.82 6.66
CA SER A 178 9.04 8.84 5.95
C SER A 178 10.36 9.49 5.52
N ARG A 179 11.44 8.69 5.50
CA ARG A 179 12.72 9.12 4.90
C ARG A 179 12.53 9.64 3.47
N PHE A 180 11.68 8.99 2.70
CA PHE A 180 11.34 9.36 1.33
C PHE A 180 10.80 10.81 1.25
N ALA A 181 9.84 11.16 2.11
CA ALA A 181 9.27 12.52 2.16
C ALA A 181 10.31 13.57 2.53
N ALA A 182 11.15 13.30 3.53
CA ALA A 182 12.21 14.22 3.97
C ALA A 182 13.22 14.50 2.84
N VAL A 183 13.72 13.44 2.18
CA VAL A 183 14.67 13.53 1.07
C VAL A 183 14.07 14.30 -0.11
N GLN A 184 12.83 13.97 -0.49
CA GLN A 184 12.14 14.63 -1.60
C GLN A 184 11.98 16.15 -1.39
N LYS A 185 11.77 16.58 -0.15
CA LYS A 185 11.62 18.00 0.22
C LYS A 185 12.94 18.67 0.61
N GLY A 186 14.04 17.94 0.64
CA GLY A 186 15.35 18.47 1.03
C GLY A 186 15.44 18.88 2.50
N VAL A 187 14.65 18.24 3.39
CA VAL A 187 14.74 18.48 4.83
C VAL A 187 15.74 17.48 5.43
N PRO A 188 16.77 17.94 6.15
CA PRO A 188 17.74 17.07 6.79
C PRO A 188 17.09 16.10 7.78
N ILE A 189 17.60 14.87 7.81
CA ILE A 189 17.16 13.83 8.76
C ILE A 189 18.14 13.82 9.92
N LEU A 190 17.65 14.11 11.12
CA LEU A 190 18.46 14.09 12.33
C LEU A 190 18.51 12.67 12.93
N TYR A 191 17.36 11.99 12.97
CA TYR A 191 17.27 10.60 13.41
C TYR A 191 16.45 9.78 12.42
N ASP A 192 16.86 8.53 12.22
CA ASP A 192 16.19 7.60 11.30
C ASP A 192 15.73 6.36 12.07
N LYS A 193 14.63 5.73 11.62
CA LYS A 193 14.06 4.53 12.24
C LYS A 193 13.70 4.72 13.71
N ILE A 194 12.90 5.76 13.95
CA ILE A 194 12.49 6.19 15.29
C ILE A 194 11.19 5.54 15.78
N GLU A 195 10.60 4.67 14.98
CA GLU A 195 9.40 3.91 15.35
C GLU A 195 9.66 2.94 16.51
N ASP A 196 8.67 2.78 17.39
CA ASP A 196 8.72 1.92 18.57
C ASP A 196 8.72 0.42 18.19
N SER A 197 8.07 0.08 17.07
CA SER A 197 8.00 -1.28 16.54
C SER A 197 8.62 -1.36 15.15
N LYS A 198 9.54 -2.30 14.98
CA LYS A 198 10.17 -2.58 13.66
C LYS A 198 9.28 -3.41 12.74
N ASP A 199 8.24 -4.01 13.27
CA ASP A 199 7.28 -4.81 12.51
C ASP A 199 6.05 -3.98 12.17
N ASN A 200 6.23 -3.05 11.21
CA ASN A 200 5.15 -2.26 10.64
C ASN A 200 5.24 -2.31 9.12
N HIS A 201 4.26 -2.98 8.51
CA HIS A 201 4.22 -3.20 7.06
C HIS A 201 2.86 -2.81 6.50
N THR A 202 2.88 -2.12 5.38
CA THR A 202 1.67 -1.82 4.61
C THR A 202 1.71 -2.51 3.27
N ARG A 203 0.65 -3.22 2.95
CA ARG A 203 0.39 -3.85 1.66
C ARG A 203 -0.37 -2.87 0.78
N PHE A 204 0.19 -2.58 -0.40
CA PHE A 204 -0.41 -1.75 -1.43
C PHE A 204 -0.79 -2.62 -2.62
N VAL A 205 -1.84 -2.23 -3.32
CA VAL A 205 -2.28 -2.89 -4.54
C VAL A 205 -2.25 -1.93 -5.72
N ILE A 206 -1.95 -2.50 -6.88
CA ILE A 206 -1.93 -1.79 -8.16
C ILE A 206 -3.19 -2.19 -8.93
N LEU A 207 -3.99 -1.18 -9.25
CA LEU A 207 -5.24 -1.31 -9.97
C LEU A 207 -5.06 -1.05 -11.45
N SER A 208 -5.75 -1.81 -12.28
CA SER A 208 -5.85 -1.62 -13.74
C SER A 208 -7.22 -2.05 -14.24
N LYS A 209 -7.60 -1.59 -15.43
CA LYS A 209 -8.75 -2.12 -16.17
C LYS A 209 -8.48 -3.49 -16.79
N THR A 210 -7.23 -3.77 -17.07
CA THR A 210 -6.82 -5.00 -17.73
C THR A 210 -6.30 -5.97 -16.67
N GLN A 211 -6.84 -7.17 -16.65
CA GLN A 211 -6.41 -8.23 -15.75
C GLN A 211 -5.11 -8.86 -16.25
N ASN A 212 -4.26 -9.29 -15.32
CA ASN A 212 -3.07 -10.05 -15.68
C ASN A 212 -3.49 -11.46 -16.13
N GLN A 213 -3.06 -11.87 -17.31
CA GLN A 213 -3.35 -13.19 -17.89
C GLN A 213 -2.13 -14.13 -17.88
N VAL A 214 -0.98 -13.63 -17.45
CA VAL A 214 0.26 -14.40 -17.44
C VAL A 214 0.39 -15.15 -16.13
N ILE A 215 0.36 -16.47 -16.21
CA ILE A 215 0.53 -17.36 -15.05
C ILE A 215 2.00 -17.37 -14.64
N SER A 216 2.26 -17.17 -13.35
CA SER A 216 3.58 -17.27 -12.74
C SER A 216 3.58 -18.30 -11.60
N LYS A 217 4.75 -18.53 -11.00
CA LYS A 217 4.87 -19.40 -9.81
C LYS A 217 4.58 -18.65 -8.48
N GLN A 218 4.39 -17.33 -8.54
CA GLN A 218 4.20 -16.48 -7.37
C GLN A 218 2.87 -15.70 -7.46
N ASP A 219 1.90 -16.29 -8.15
CA ASP A 219 0.59 -15.67 -8.29
C ASP A 219 -0.20 -15.78 -6.98
N LYS A 220 -0.98 -14.75 -6.75
CA LYS A 220 -1.97 -14.65 -5.70
C LYS A 220 -3.25 -14.13 -6.30
N THR A 221 -4.36 -14.73 -5.93
CA THR A 221 -5.67 -14.28 -6.38
C THR A 221 -6.48 -13.79 -5.19
N SER A 222 -7.12 -12.64 -5.36
CA SER A 222 -8.09 -12.09 -4.42
C SER A 222 -9.49 -12.21 -5.02
N ILE A 223 -10.45 -12.64 -4.20
CA ILE A 223 -11.85 -12.73 -4.58
C ILE A 223 -12.74 -12.10 -3.53
N LEU A 224 -13.88 -11.58 -3.95
CA LEU A 224 -14.97 -11.18 -3.09
C LEU A 224 -16.14 -12.13 -3.29
N VAL A 225 -16.54 -12.83 -2.24
CA VAL A 225 -17.56 -13.88 -2.29
C VAL A 225 -18.76 -13.50 -1.46
N LYS A 226 -19.95 -13.67 -2.02
CA LYS A 226 -21.22 -13.54 -1.30
C LYS A 226 -21.82 -14.94 -1.16
N LEU A 227 -21.90 -15.42 0.05
CA LEU A 227 -22.50 -16.72 0.34
C LEU A 227 -23.96 -16.57 0.76
N PRO A 228 -24.85 -17.54 0.43
CA PRO A 228 -26.18 -17.62 1.00
C PRO A 228 -26.09 -17.76 2.51
N ASP A 229 -27.10 -17.26 3.22
CA ASP A 229 -27.21 -17.50 4.66
C ASP A 229 -27.70 -18.95 4.90
N GLY A 230 -26.98 -19.68 5.77
CA GLY A 230 -27.33 -21.06 6.08
C GLY A 230 -26.26 -21.81 6.86
N HIS A 231 -26.72 -22.88 7.56
CA HIS A 231 -25.84 -23.73 8.35
C HIS A 231 -24.75 -24.39 7.46
N GLY A 232 -23.48 -24.20 7.84
CA GLY A 232 -22.34 -24.87 7.20
C GLY A 232 -21.99 -24.36 5.81
N VAL A 233 -22.62 -23.30 5.27
CA VAL A 233 -22.36 -22.79 3.92
C VAL A 233 -20.91 -22.35 3.78
N LEU A 234 -20.39 -21.56 4.72
CA LEU A 234 -18.99 -21.13 4.71
C LEU A 234 -18.04 -22.33 4.83
N ALA A 235 -18.36 -23.29 5.69
CA ALA A 235 -17.53 -24.48 5.88
C ALA A 235 -17.44 -25.31 4.59
N LYS A 236 -18.56 -25.52 3.89
CA LYS A 236 -18.59 -26.22 2.60
C LYS A 236 -17.80 -25.48 1.54
N PHE A 237 -17.91 -24.15 1.48
CA PHE A 237 -17.15 -23.33 0.57
C PHE A 237 -15.64 -23.43 0.82
N LEU A 238 -15.20 -23.40 2.08
CA LEU A 238 -13.78 -23.56 2.44
C LEU A 238 -13.27 -24.99 2.16
N GLN A 239 -14.15 -26.00 2.28
CA GLN A 239 -13.80 -27.38 1.96
C GLN A 239 -13.40 -27.54 0.48
N GLU A 240 -14.02 -26.79 -0.44
CA GLU A 240 -13.67 -26.82 -1.86
C GLU A 240 -12.22 -26.39 -2.12
N PHE A 241 -11.73 -25.38 -1.35
CA PHE A 241 -10.31 -24.98 -1.42
C PHE A 241 -9.38 -26.06 -0.90
N HIS A 242 -9.78 -26.72 0.20
CA HIS A 242 -9.03 -27.84 0.74
C HIS A 242 -8.91 -28.99 -0.28
N ASP A 243 -10.04 -29.39 -0.88
CA ASP A 243 -10.09 -30.49 -1.83
C ASP A 243 -9.31 -30.18 -3.12
N ALA A 244 -9.32 -28.90 -3.55
CA ALA A 244 -8.52 -28.40 -4.65
C ALA A 244 -7.04 -28.17 -4.31
N LYS A 245 -6.64 -28.39 -3.04
CA LYS A 245 -5.28 -28.15 -2.53
C LYS A 245 -4.80 -26.69 -2.73
N ILE A 246 -5.70 -25.74 -2.56
CA ILE A 246 -5.41 -24.31 -2.68
C ILE A 246 -5.22 -23.73 -1.28
N ASN A 247 -4.07 -23.10 -1.04
CA ASN A 247 -3.76 -22.46 0.24
C ASN A 247 -4.40 -21.09 0.31
N LEU A 248 -5.27 -20.89 1.31
CA LEU A 248 -5.84 -19.59 1.65
C LEU A 248 -4.84 -18.79 2.49
N THR A 249 -4.55 -17.56 2.06
CA THR A 249 -3.64 -16.68 2.79
C THR A 249 -4.37 -15.59 3.57
N LYS A 250 -5.65 -15.33 3.26
CA LYS A 250 -6.49 -14.39 3.98
C LYS A 250 -7.97 -14.78 3.87
N LEU A 251 -8.69 -14.56 4.94
CA LEU A 251 -10.16 -14.64 5.01
C LEU A 251 -10.66 -13.50 5.92
N GLU A 252 -11.45 -12.62 5.36
CA GLU A 252 -12.02 -11.45 6.04
C GLU A 252 -13.52 -11.37 5.77
N SER A 253 -14.35 -11.37 6.80
CA SER A 253 -15.79 -11.18 6.67
C SER A 253 -16.17 -9.71 6.81
N ARG A 254 -17.09 -9.24 5.97
CA ARG A 254 -17.54 -7.85 5.99
C ARG A 254 -19.05 -7.75 5.81
N PRO A 255 -19.72 -6.83 6.52
CA PRO A 255 -21.12 -6.55 6.26
C PRO A 255 -21.33 -6.08 4.84
N ALA A 256 -22.29 -6.62 4.14
CA ALA A 256 -22.71 -6.12 2.84
C ALA A 256 -23.45 -4.78 3.03
N LYS A 257 -22.97 -3.71 2.39
CA LYS A 257 -23.54 -2.34 2.54
C LYS A 257 -24.90 -2.13 1.88
N LYS A 258 -25.48 -3.14 1.21
CA LYS A 258 -26.77 -3.05 0.53
C LYS A 258 -27.78 -4.01 1.17
N GLY A 259 -28.91 -3.48 1.62
CA GLY A 259 -30.04 -4.22 2.18
C GLY A 259 -30.26 -3.95 3.66
N THR A 260 -31.45 -4.32 4.15
CA THR A 260 -31.89 -4.17 5.55
C THR A 260 -31.43 -5.35 6.44
N GLU A 261 -30.91 -6.43 5.87
CA GLU A 261 -30.42 -7.61 6.57
C GLU A 261 -28.91 -7.59 6.68
N PHE A 262 -28.38 -8.03 7.81
CA PHE A 262 -26.96 -8.23 8.03
C PHE A 262 -26.44 -9.40 7.19
N LYS A 263 -26.19 -9.16 5.90
CA LYS A 263 -25.54 -10.12 4.99
C LYS A 263 -24.04 -9.85 4.99
N TYR A 264 -23.25 -10.90 4.91
CA TYR A 264 -21.81 -10.81 4.87
C TYR A 264 -21.28 -11.12 3.48
N VAL A 265 -20.20 -10.43 3.12
CA VAL A 265 -19.33 -10.76 2.01
C VAL A 265 -17.97 -11.15 2.55
N PHE A 266 -17.30 -12.06 1.88
CA PHE A 266 -15.99 -12.56 2.30
C PHE A 266 -14.94 -12.11 1.29
N TYR A 267 -13.94 -11.38 1.78
CA TYR A 267 -12.72 -11.10 1.04
C TYR A 267 -11.73 -12.22 1.31
N ILE A 268 -11.25 -12.85 0.25
CA ILE A 268 -10.39 -14.03 0.35
C ILE A 268 -9.20 -13.86 -0.57
N ASP A 269 -8.00 -14.08 -0.02
CA ASP A 269 -6.77 -14.22 -0.80
C ASP A 269 -6.32 -15.67 -0.79
N PHE A 270 -5.85 -16.17 -1.91
CA PHE A 270 -5.27 -17.50 -2.03
C PHE A 270 -4.07 -17.53 -2.98
N GLU A 271 -3.19 -18.50 -2.77
CA GLU A 271 -2.03 -18.74 -3.64
C GLU A 271 -2.48 -19.39 -4.94
N GLY A 272 -1.96 -18.86 -6.05
CA GLY A 272 -2.24 -19.35 -7.39
C GLY A 272 -2.99 -18.34 -8.26
N HIS A 273 -2.91 -18.60 -9.56
CA HIS A 273 -3.55 -17.76 -10.58
C HIS A 273 -5.01 -18.18 -10.79
N TYR A 274 -5.91 -17.22 -10.96
CA TYR A 274 -7.34 -17.47 -11.19
C TYR A 274 -7.64 -18.31 -12.44
N LEU A 275 -6.73 -18.37 -13.40
CA LEU A 275 -6.84 -19.25 -14.59
C LEU A 275 -6.28 -20.66 -14.34
N SER A 276 -5.77 -20.97 -13.13
CA SER A 276 -5.29 -22.33 -12.85
C SER A 276 -6.43 -23.35 -12.87
N ASN A 277 -6.15 -24.55 -13.34
CA ASN A 277 -7.16 -25.63 -13.43
C ASN A 277 -7.82 -25.94 -12.08
N ASN A 278 -7.05 -25.90 -11.00
CA ASN A 278 -7.58 -26.18 -9.66
C ASN A 278 -8.63 -25.17 -9.23
N PHE A 279 -8.45 -23.88 -9.59
CA PHE A 279 -9.43 -22.85 -9.22
C PHE A 279 -10.66 -22.84 -10.13
N GLN A 280 -10.51 -23.21 -11.38
CA GLN A 280 -11.65 -23.33 -12.31
C GLN A 280 -12.73 -24.27 -11.79
N ILE A 281 -12.35 -25.33 -11.06
CA ILE A 281 -13.27 -26.28 -10.46
C ILE A 281 -14.15 -25.60 -9.38
N ILE A 282 -13.55 -24.77 -8.50
CA ILE A 282 -14.27 -24.03 -7.46
C ILE A 282 -15.21 -22.98 -8.05
N TYR A 283 -14.76 -22.30 -9.10
CA TYR A 283 -15.55 -21.24 -9.75
C TYR A 283 -16.87 -21.74 -10.32
N PHE A 284 -16.88 -22.95 -10.89
CA PHE A 284 -18.10 -23.52 -11.46
C PHE A 284 -19.05 -24.11 -10.42
N SER A 285 -18.59 -24.40 -9.20
CA SER A 285 -19.42 -24.98 -8.14
C SER A 285 -20.06 -23.91 -7.24
N THR A 286 -19.52 -22.68 -7.22
CA THR A 286 -19.92 -21.62 -6.27
C THR A 286 -20.10 -20.28 -6.96
N LEU A 287 -21.11 -19.50 -6.54
CA LEU A 287 -21.39 -18.16 -7.06
C LEU A 287 -20.35 -17.16 -6.52
N VAL A 288 -19.21 -17.02 -7.19
CA VAL A 288 -18.20 -15.99 -6.88
C VAL A 288 -18.65 -14.66 -7.47
N CYS A 289 -18.72 -13.61 -6.62
CA CYS A 289 -19.30 -12.32 -7.02
C CYS A 289 -18.32 -11.39 -7.77
N ALA A 290 -17.02 -11.49 -7.56
CA ALA A 290 -16.01 -10.69 -8.27
C ALA A 290 -14.61 -11.27 -8.11
N PHE A 291 -13.80 -11.18 -9.17
CA PHE A 291 -12.34 -11.30 -9.12
C PHE A 291 -11.73 -9.92 -8.92
N LEU A 292 -10.82 -9.82 -8.01
CA LEU A 292 -10.11 -8.58 -7.70
C LEU A 292 -8.73 -8.59 -8.34
#